data_5cdbdc60422c6adf4c6f1d083b0920fe
#
_entry.id   5cdbdc60422c6adf4c6f1d083b0920fe
#
_cell.length_a   1.000
_cell.length_b   1.000
_cell.length_c   1.000
_cell.angle_alpha   90.00
_cell.angle_beta   90.00
_cell.angle_gamma   90.00
#
_symmetry.space_group_name_H-M   'P 1'
#
loop_
_entity.id
_entity.type
_entity.pdbx_description
1 polymer ?
#
loop_
_entity_poly.entity_id
_entity_poly.type
_entity_poly.pdbx_seq_one_letter_code
_entity_poly.pdbx_strand_id
1 'polypeptide(L)'
;MKRALIPLAIFLVVAGFLFKGLFLDPREVPSPLVGKPAPQFSLPRLDNPETKISPKDMLGKVWLFNAWASWCPACKDEHPLLVELSKTDFVPIVGLDYKDTNQAAQQWLDQAGNPYTTNAVDADGRVGIDYGVYGVPETYVIDKAGMIAYKQIGPITMEALRDKIIPLVKKLQAQ
;
A
#
# COMPACT_ATOMS: atom_id res chain seq x y z
N MET A 1 -46.56 10.43 -30.05
CA MET A 1 -46.10 9.27 -29.29
C MET A 1 -44.66 8.86 -29.59
N LYS A 2 -44.19 8.72 -30.86
CA LYS A 2 -42.80 8.31 -31.18
C LYS A 2 -41.69 9.25 -30.65
N ARG A 3 -41.93 10.58 -30.56
CA ARG A 3 -40.94 11.56 -30.07
C ARG A 3 -40.66 11.46 -28.58
N ALA A 4 -41.55 10.91 -27.75
CA ALA A 4 -41.36 10.70 -26.33
C ALA A 4 -40.61 9.39 -26.01
N LEU A 5 -40.56 8.44 -26.94
CA LEU A 5 -39.89 7.17 -26.77
C LEU A 5 -38.34 7.31 -26.86
N ILE A 6 -37.86 8.28 -27.65
CA ILE A 6 -36.41 8.50 -27.81
C ILE A 6 -35.75 8.91 -26.50
N PRO A 7 -36.24 9.92 -25.73
CA PRO A 7 -35.66 10.26 -24.43
C PRO A 7 -35.72 9.11 -23.42
N LEU A 8 -36.82 8.34 -23.43
CA LEU A 8 -36.98 7.17 -22.56
C LEU A 8 -35.94 6.08 -22.89
N ALA A 9 -35.74 5.81 -24.20
CA ALA A 9 -34.73 4.82 -24.63
C ALA A 9 -33.29 5.25 -24.22
N ILE A 10 -32.97 6.54 -24.43
CA ILE A 10 -31.65 7.08 -23.98
C ILE A 10 -31.49 6.95 -22.46
N PHE A 11 -32.54 7.31 -21.70
CA PHE A 11 -32.50 7.16 -20.24
C PHE A 11 -32.26 5.73 -19.80
N LEU A 12 -32.94 4.75 -20.38
CA LEU A 12 -32.78 3.33 -20.05
C LEU A 12 -31.37 2.81 -20.39
N VAL A 13 -30.82 3.26 -21.54
CA VAL A 13 -29.45 2.90 -21.93
C VAL A 13 -28.43 3.48 -20.91
N VAL A 14 -28.55 4.79 -20.61
CA VAL A 14 -27.66 5.43 -19.62
C VAL A 14 -27.79 4.80 -18.24
N ALA A 15 -29.04 4.55 -17.80
CA ALA A 15 -29.30 3.87 -16.52
C ALA A 15 -28.68 2.47 -16.47
N GLY A 16 -28.74 1.70 -17.57
CA GLY A 16 -28.11 0.40 -17.69
C GLY A 16 -26.58 0.46 -17.59
N PHE A 17 -25.95 1.46 -18.26
CA PHE A 17 -24.51 1.68 -18.16
C PHE A 17 -24.08 2.09 -16.75
N LEU A 18 -24.81 2.99 -16.11
CA LEU A 18 -24.54 3.42 -14.74
C LEU A 18 -24.71 2.27 -13.75
N PHE A 19 -25.78 1.48 -13.92
CA PHE A 19 -26.02 0.30 -13.10
C PHE A 19 -24.87 -0.72 -13.21
N LYS A 20 -24.40 -1.00 -14.44
CA LYS A 20 -23.23 -1.87 -14.65
C LYS A 20 -21.96 -1.26 -14.01
N GLY A 21 -21.81 0.06 -14.08
CA GLY A 21 -20.68 0.77 -13.47
C GLY A 21 -20.58 0.61 -11.95
N LEU A 22 -21.72 0.44 -11.26
CA LEU A 22 -21.74 0.21 -9.79
C LEU A 22 -21.11 -1.13 -9.36
N PHE A 23 -21.00 -2.08 -10.27
CA PHE A 23 -20.38 -3.40 -10.01
C PHE A 23 -18.92 -3.48 -10.46
N LEU A 24 -18.37 -2.40 -11.02
CA LEU A 24 -16.94 -2.33 -11.33
C LEU A 24 -16.19 -1.93 -10.07
N ASP A 25 -15.17 -2.73 -9.70
CA ASP A 25 -14.30 -2.40 -8.56
C ASP A 25 -13.30 -1.30 -8.99
N PRO A 26 -13.40 -0.07 -8.48
CA PRO A 26 -12.46 1.00 -8.83
C PRO A 26 -11.04 0.76 -8.30
N ARG A 27 -10.85 -0.27 -7.45
CA ARG A 27 -9.55 -0.64 -6.88
C ARG A 27 -8.70 -1.48 -7.83
N GLU A 28 -9.26 -1.99 -8.92
CA GLU A 28 -8.55 -2.80 -9.93
C GLU A 28 -7.75 -1.98 -10.94
N VAL A 29 -7.57 -0.67 -10.74
CA VAL A 29 -6.71 0.12 -11.63
C VAL A 29 -5.26 -0.27 -11.38
N PRO A 30 -4.57 -0.91 -12.35
CA PRO A 30 -3.17 -1.27 -12.18
C PRO A 30 -2.34 -0.02 -11.91
N SER A 31 -1.54 -0.04 -10.85
CA SER A 31 -0.63 1.08 -10.59
C SER A 31 0.36 1.22 -11.75
N PRO A 32 0.55 2.43 -12.31
CA PRO A 32 1.52 2.68 -13.37
C PRO A 32 2.96 2.42 -12.93
N LEU A 33 3.21 2.20 -11.65
CA LEU A 33 4.52 1.90 -11.08
C LEU A 33 4.83 0.40 -11.03
N VAL A 34 3.85 -0.49 -11.18
CA VAL A 34 4.12 -1.93 -11.26
C VAL A 34 4.98 -2.24 -12.49
N GLY A 35 6.05 -2.99 -12.29
CA GLY A 35 7.07 -3.27 -13.29
C GLY A 35 8.12 -2.16 -13.47
N LYS A 36 8.10 -1.12 -12.63
CA LYS A 36 9.09 -0.03 -12.64
C LYS A 36 9.95 -0.04 -11.39
N PRO A 37 11.14 0.60 -11.43
CA PRO A 37 11.96 0.80 -10.24
C PRO A 37 11.18 1.59 -9.17
N ALA A 38 11.33 1.17 -7.92
CA ALA A 38 10.79 1.91 -6.77
C ALA A 38 11.39 3.34 -6.73
N PRO A 39 10.56 4.37 -6.59
CA PRO A 39 11.02 5.74 -6.44
C PRO A 39 12.05 5.86 -5.32
N GLN A 40 13.13 6.60 -5.59
CA GLN A 40 14.22 6.74 -4.62
C GLN A 40 13.87 7.83 -3.60
N PHE A 41 14.16 7.52 -2.35
CA PHE A 41 14.04 8.48 -1.25
C PHE A 41 15.18 8.30 -0.25
N SER A 42 15.34 9.28 0.65
CA SER A 42 16.23 9.19 1.81
C SER A 42 15.54 9.93 2.95
N LEU A 43 14.83 9.19 3.80
CA LEU A 43 14.02 9.73 4.88
C LEU A 43 14.61 9.38 6.26
N PRO A 44 14.41 10.23 7.28
CA PRO A 44 14.76 9.90 8.64
C PRO A 44 13.96 8.70 9.12
N ARG A 45 14.55 7.92 10.01
CA ARG A 45 13.87 6.80 10.66
C ARG A 45 13.12 7.30 11.89
N LEU A 46 11.97 6.67 12.16
CA LEU A 46 11.15 7.01 13.32
C LEU A 46 11.84 6.67 14.64
N ASP A 47 12.53 5.53 14.71
CA ASP A 47 13.25 5.05 15.89
C ASP A 47 14.58 5.81 16.16
N ASN A 48 15.18 6.37 15.13
CA ASN A 48 16.41 7.16 15.23
C ASN A 48 16.48 8.20 14.11
N PRO A 49 16.01 9.44 14.34
CA PRO A 49 15.96 10.50 13.34
C PRO A 49 17.31 10.92 12.74
N GLU A 50 18.42 10.64 13.43
CA GLU A 50 19.78 10.92 12.94
C GLU A 50 20.20 9.94 11.82
N THR A 51 19.52 8.80 11.73
CA THR A 51 19.76 7.80 10.68
C THR A 51 18.69 7.89 9.62
N LYS A 52 19.04 7.54 8.38
CA LYS A 52 18.13 7.54 7.24
C LYS A 52 17.96 6.14 6.68
N ILE A 53 16.83 5.92 6.04
CA ILE A 53 16.51 4.72 5.27
C ILE A 53 16.24 5.11 3.82
N SER A 54 16.65 4.27 2.90
CA SER A 54 16.42 4.40 1.47
C SER A 54 16.10 3.05 0.84
N PRO A 55 15.49 3.00 -0.35
CA PRO A 55 15.30 1.74 -1.09
C PRO A 55 16.59 0.98 -1.40
N LYS A 56 17.73 1.70 -1.46
CA LYS A 56 19.05 1.08 -1.69
C LYS A 56 19.48 0.15 -0.54
N ASP A 57 19.04 0.44 0.68
CA ASP A 57 19.37 -0.38 1.86
C ASP A 57 18.65 -1.72 1.85
N MET A 58 17.65 -1.85 0.96
CA MET A 58 16.84 -3.06 0.78
C MET A 58 17.23 -3.88 -0.46
N LEU A 59 18.19 -3.43 -1.25
CA LEU A 59 18.65 -4.19 -2.42
C LEU A 59 19.14 -5.59 -2.05
N GLY A 60 18.87 -6.56 -2.89
CA GLY A 60 19.14 -7.97 -2.64
C GLY A 60 18.10 -8.70 -1.79
N LYS A 61 17.09 -7.98 -1.27
CA LYS A 61 15.99 -8.55 -0.48
C LYS A 61 14.65 -8.30 -1.19
N VAL A 62 13.74 -9.26 -1.07
CA VAL A 62 12.31 -9.00 -1.34
C VAL A 62 11.73 -8.39 -0.08
N TRP A 63 10.96 -7.31 -0.21
CA TRP A 63 10.42 -6.59 0.94
C TRP A 63 9.04 -5.99 0.66
N LEU A 64 8.31 -5.72 1.72
CA LEU A 64 7.05 -4.98 1.67
C LEU A 64 7.31 -3.52 2.04
N PHE A 65 6.71 -2.60 1.29
CA PHE A 65 6.67 -1.18 1.61
C PHE A 65 5.23 -0.79 1.88
N ASN A 66 4.92 -0.49 3.13
CA ASN A 66 3.56 -0.20 3.57
C ASN A 66 3.44 1.27 3.98
N ALA A 67 2.63 2.02 3.25
CA ALA A 67 2.27 3.39 3.60
C ALA A 67 1.14 3.37 4.63
N TRP A 68 1.37 3.99 5.79
CA TRP A 68 0.46 3.97 6.93
C TRP A 68 0.49 5.29 7.70
N ALA A 69 -0.44 5.45 8.65
CA ALA A 69 -0.42 6.57 9.60
C ALA A 69 -1.20 6.21 10.88
N SER A 70 -0.86 6.82 12.00
CA SER A 70 -1.57 6.61 13.29
C SER A 70 -3.02 7.09 13.27
N TRP A 71 -3.31 8.11 12.49
CA TRP A 71 -4.65 8.68 12.31
C TRP A 71 -5.55 7.88 11.36
N CYS A 72 -5.04 6.85 10.68
CA CYS A 72 -5.74 6.11 9.63
C CYS A 72 -6.55 4.93 10.22
N PRO A 73 -7.90 4.94 10.17
CA PRO A 73 -8.70 3.83 10.69
C PRO A 73 -8.46 2.51 9.96
N ALA A 74 -8.42 2.53 8.62
CA ALA A 74 -8.21 1.33 7.81
C ALA A 74 -6.81 0.70 8.00
N CYS A 75 -5.80 1.52 8.39
CA CYS A 75 -4.48 1.01 8.76
C CYS A 75 -4.55 0.19 10.06
N LYS A 76 -5.46 0.58 10.98
CA LYS A 76 -5.68 -0.16 12.23
C LYS A 76 -6.32 -1.52 11.98
N ASP A 77 -7.14 -1.64 10.93
CA ASP A 77 -7.79 -2.90 10.57
C ASP A 77 -6.79 -3.94 10.05
N GLU A 78 -5.78 -3.54 9.28
CA GLU A 78 -4.74 -4.45 8.76
C GLU A 78 -3.60 -4.71 9.75
N HIS A 79 -3.41 -3.82 10.73
CA HIS A 79 -2.24 -3.83 11.61
C HIS A 79 -2.00 -5.16 12.34
N PRO A 80 -3.03 -5.82 12.94
CA PRO A 80 -2.84 -7.11 13.58
C PRO A 80 -2.27 -8.18 12.64
N LEU A 81 -2.67 -8.13 11.35
CA LEU A 81 -2.21 -9.07 10.34
C LEU A 81 -0.73 -8.82 9.99
N LEU A 82 -0.31 -7.55 9.91
CA LEU A 82 1.09 -7.20 9.70
C LEU A 82 1.96 -7.59 10.90
N VAL A 83 1.45 -7.42 12.13
CA VAL A 83 2.16 -7.85 13.36
C VAL A 83 2.35 -9.38 13.36
N GLU A 84 1.33 -10.16 13.00
CA GLU A 84 1.49 -11.61 12.89
C GLU A 84 2.46 -12.01 11.77
N LEU A 85 2.40 -11.34 10.62
CA LEU A 85 3.33 -11.59 9.52
C LEU A 85 4.78 -11.31 9.94
N SER A 86 5.03 -10.21 10.65
CA SER A 86 6.38 -9.81 11.07
C SER A 86 7.04 -10.82 12.01
N LYS A 87 6.25 -11.53 12.85
CA LYS A 87 6.76 -12.57 13.75
C LYS A 87 7.32 -13.79 13.01
N THR A 88 6.99 -13.95 11.75
CA THR A 88 7.42 -15.12 10.95
C THR A 88 8.79 -14.92 10.30
N ASP A 89 9.35 -13.73 10.33
CA ASP A 89 10.57 -13.34 9.61
C ASP A 89 10.56 -13.69 8.10
N PHE A 90 9.35 -13.88 7.56
CA PHE A 90 9.16 -14.32 6.18
C PHE A 90 9.58 -13.26 5.16
N VAL A 91 9.29 -11.99 5.43
CA VAL A 91 9.60 -10.86 4.57
C VAL A 91 9.76 -9.59 5.42
N PRO A 92 10.82 -8.80 5.23
CA PRO A 92 10.96 -7.52 5.92
C PRO A 92 9.87 -6.53 5.46
N ILE A 93 9.33 -5.78 6.42
CA ILE A 93 8.31 -4.76 6.18
C ILE A 93 8.91 -3.40 6.53
N VAL A 94 8.95 -2.50 5.55
CA VAL A 94 9.34 -1.09 5.75
C VAL A 94 8.07 -0.26 5.79
N GLY A 95 7.86 0.46 6.88
CA GLY A 95 6.77 1.41 7.02
C GLY A 95 7.12 2.76 6.39
N LEU A 96 6.16 3.38 5.71
CA LEU A 96 6.18 4.79 5.36
C LEU A 96 5.15 5.50 6.25
N ASP A 97 5.62 6.18 7.28
CA ASP A 97 4.80 6.98 8.18
C ASP A 97 4.39 8.28 7.46
N TYR A 98 3.17 8.26 6.90
CA TYR A 98 2.69 9.23 5.92
C TYR A 98 1.92 10.36 6.58
N LYS A 99 2.45 11.59 6.48
CA LYS A 99 1.80 12.83 6.98
C LYS A 99 1.33 12.70 8.42
N ASP A 100 2.21 12.21 9.27
CA ASP A 100 1.96 12.01 10.69
C ASP A 100 2.98 12.74 11.55
N THR A 101 2.77 12.75 12.85
CA THR A 101 3.76 13.24 13.81
C THR A 101 4.53 12.06 14.42
N ASN A 102 5.84 12.22 14.57
CA ASN A 102 6.68 11.17 15.18
C ASN A 102 6.14 10.70 16.53
N GLN A 103 5.59 11.61 17.33
CA GLN A 103 5.02 11.29 18.64
C GLN A 103 3.79 10.38 18.51
N ALA A 104 2.84 10.72 17.62
CA ALA A 104 1.62 9.92 17.44
C ALA A 104 1.93 8.56 16.82
N ALA A 105 2.82 8.53 15.83
CA ALA A 105 3.29 7.32 15.19
C ALA A 105 3.96 6.38 16.19
N GLN A 106 4.91 6.87 17.00
CA GLN A 106 5.59 6.08 18.01
C GLN A 106 4.62 5.56 19.07
N GLN A 107 3.75 6.44 19.59
CA GLN A 107 2.76 6.06 20.59
C GLN A 107 1.82 4.96 20.08
N TRP A 108 1.41 5.04 18.82
CA TRP A 108 0.59 4.01 18.19
C TRP A 108 1.32 2.66 18.13
N LEU A 109 2.56 2.63 17.64
CA LEU A 109 3.35 1.41 17.54
C LEU A 109 3.67 0.78 18.90
N ASP A 110 3.91 1.60 19.92
CA ASP A 110 4.13 1.13 21.30
C ASP A 110 2.90 0.43 21.87
N GLN A 111 1.69 0.89 21.52
CA GLN A 111 0.42 0.32 21.99
C GLN A 111 -0.04 -0.89 21.19
N ALA A 112 0.10 -0.84 19.87
CA ALA A 112 -0.46 -1.84 18.96
C ALA A 112 0.55 -2.92 18.52
N GLY A 113 1.84 -2.73 18.87
CA GLY A 113 2.97 -3.52 18.36
C GLY A 113 3.58 -2.91 17.11
N ASN A 114 4.85 -3.19 16.86
CA ASN A 114 5.57 -2.67 15.69
C ASN A 114 5.87 -3.81 14.71
N PRO A 115 5.17 -3.88 13.55
CA PRO A 115 5.42 -4.91 12.55
C PRO A 115 6.60 -4.58 11.62
N TYR A 116 7.12 -3.35 11.70
CA TYR A 116 8.08 -2.82 10.73
C TYR A 116 9.52 -3.10 11.15
N THR A 117 10.32 -3.57 10.21
CA THR A 117 11.78 -3.65 10.38
C THR A 117 12.38 -2.25 10.56
N THR A 118 11.79 -1.26 9.90
CA THR A 118 12.10 0.17 10.05
C THR A 118 10.93 1.00 9.53
N ASN A 119 10.78 2.23 10.07
CA ASN A 119 9.81 3.20 9.60
C ASN A 119 10.53 4.43 9.04
N ALA A 120 10.21 4.80 7.79
CA ALA A 120 10.61 6.04 7.15
C ALA A 120 9.56 7.12 7.46
N VAL A 121 10.00 8.29 7.92
CA VAL A 121 9.09 9.41 8.27
C VAL A 121 8.91 10.31 7.05
N ASP A 122 7.72 10.30 6.45
CA ASP A 122 7.31 11.13 5.31
C ASP A 122 6.34 12.22 5.76
N ALA A 123 6.84 13.13 6.61
CA ALA A 123 6.01 14.15 7.25
C ALA A 123 5.31 15.10 6.26
N ASP A 124 5.93 15.41 5.12
CA ASP A 124 5.37 16.26 4.07
C ASP A 124 4.59 15.45 3.00
N GLY A 125 4.68 14.12 3.03
CA GLY A 125 3.97 13.21 2.13
C GLY A 125 4.53 13.17 0.71
N ARG A 126 5.75 13.66 0.47
CA ARG A 126 6.35 13.71 -0.89
C ARG A 126 6.67 12.33 -1.41
N VAL A 127 7.23 11.46 -0.56
CA VAL A 127 7.54 10.09 -0.97
C VAL A 127 6.25 9.32 -1.26
N GLY A 128 5.20 9.50 -0.46
CA GLY A 128 3.88 8.95 -0.78
C GLY A 128 3.38 9.39 -2.16
N ILE A 129 3.55 10.67 -2.52
CA ILE A 129 3.18 11.18 -3.86
C ILE A 129 4.01 10.49 -4.96
N ASP A 130 5.33 10.37 -4.78
CA ASP A 130 6.22 9.73 -5.76
C ASP A 130 5.86 8.25 -5.98
N TYR A 131 5.41 7.54 -4.93
CA TYR A 131 4.88 6.18 -4.99
C TYR A 131 3.44 6.11 -5.51
N GLY A 132 2.80 7.25 -5.77
CA GLY A 132 1.40 7.31 -6.20
C GLY A 132 0.44 6.79 -5.14
N VAL A 133 0.69 7.11 -3.87
CA VAL A 133 -0.22 6.82 -2.75
C VAL A 133 -1.43 7.74 -2.87
N TYR A 134 -2.60 7.16 -3.10
CA TYR A 134 -3.87 7.89 -3.15
C TYR A 134 -4.48 8.08 -1.76
N GLY A 135 -4.16 7.16 -0.86
CA GLY A 135 -4.61 7.14 0.52
C GLY A 135 -3.96 5.98 1.26
N VAL A 136 -3.96 6.05 2.59
CA VAL A 136 -3.40 4.98 3.43
C VAL A 136 -4.53 4.07 3.93
N PRO A 137 -4.29 2.74 4.04
CA PRO A 137 -3.04 2.06 3.77
C PRO A 137 -2.88 1.65 2.29
N GLU A 138 -1.63 1.59 1.83
CA GLU A 138 -1.24 0.96 0.57
C GLU A 138 0.05 0.17 0.76
N THR A 139 0.15 -1.01 0.15
CA THR A 139 1.33 -1.87 0.30
C THR A 139 1.91 -2.27 -1.03
N TYR A 140 3.22 -2.17 -1.17
CA TYR A 140 3.98 -2.55 -2.35
C TYR A 140 4.81 -3.79 -2.04
N VAL A 141 4.85 -4.75 -2.97
CA VAL A 141 5.83 -5.84 -2.98
C VAL A 141 6.98 -5.40 -3.89
N ILE A 142 8.19 -5.32 -3.35
CA ILE A 142 9.37 -4.88 -4.09
C ILE A 142 10.37 -6.04 -4.12
N ASP A 143 10.93 -6.32 -5.32
CA ASP A 143 11.85 -7.41 -5.54
C ASP A 143 13.30 -7.07 -5.15
N LYS A 144 14.20 -8.05 -5.30
CA LYS A 144 15.64 -7.92 -4.97
C LYS A 144 16.36 -6.85 -5.80
N ALA A 145 15.87 -6.54 -7.00
CA ALA A 145 16.41 -5.50 -7.87
C ALA A 145 15.83 -4.11 -7.57
N GLY A 146 14.88 -4.00 -6.62
CA GLY A 146 14.20 -2.77 -6.29
C GLY A 146 13.05 -2.43 -7.25
N MET A 147 12.52 -3.42 -7.97
CA MET A 147 11.37 -3.23 -8.86
C MET A 147 10.06 -3.48 -8.12
N ILE A 148 9.06 -2.64 -8.35
CA ILE A 148 7.71 -2.84 -7.79
C ILE A 148 7.04 -3.98 -8.55
N ALA A 149 6.83 -5.11 -7.89
CA ALA A 149 6.19 -6.29 -8.46
C ALA A 149 4.66 -6.29 -8.30
N TYR A 150 4.15 -5.66 -7.23
CA TYR A 150 2.72 -5.60 -6.94
C TYR A 150 2.39 -4.39 -6.06
N LYS A 151 1.16 -3.88 -6.18
CA LYS A 151 0.59 -2.84 -5.31
C LYS A 151 -0.77 -3.30 -4.80
N GLN A 152 -0.94 -3.37 -3.49
CA GLN A 152 -2.22 -3.51 -2.81
C GLN A 152 -2.73 -2.12 -2.45
N ILE A 153 -3.92 -1.77 -2.93
CA ILE A 153 -4.62 -0.52 -2.57
C ILE A 153 -5.62 -0.86 -1.45
N GLY A 154 -5.61 -0.06 -0.40
CA GLY A 154 -6.40 -0.32 0.80
C GLY A 154 -5.79 -1.40 1.70
N PRO A 155 -6.49 -1.78 2.79
CA PRO A 155 -5.95 -2.69 3.79
C PRO A 155 -5.65 -4.08 3.22
N ILE A 156 -4.56 -4.67 3.69
CA ILE A 156 -4.25 -6.07 3.43
C ILE A 156 -5.30 -6.93 4.15
N THR A 157 -6.01 -7.73 3.38
CA THR A 157 -6.90 -8.76 3.92
C THR A 157 -6.18 -10.10 4.03
N MET A 158 -6.71 -11.02 4.84
CA MET A 158 -6.19 -12.39 4.92
C MET A 158 -6.19 -13.09 3.55
N GLU A 159 -7.20 -12.82 2.73
CA GLU A 159 -7.30 -13.33 1.36
C GLU A 159 -6.20 -12.77 0.46
N ALA A 160 -6.02 -11.43 0.45
CA ALA A 160 -4.96 -10.79 -0.34
C ALA A 160 -3.56 -11.27 0.08
N LEU A 161 -3.35 -11.44 1.39
CA LEU A 161 -2.09 -11.94 1.92
C LEU A 161 -1.83 -13.39 1.46
N ARG A 162 -2.81 -14.28 1.62
CA ARG A 162 -2.69 -15.71 1.31
C ARG A 162 -2.58 -15.97 -0.19
N ASP A 163 -3.42 -15.31 -0.99
CA ASP A 163 -3.63 -15.69 -2.40
C ASP A 163 -2.80 -14.86 -3.38
N LYS A 164 -2.31 -13.68 -2.96
CA LYS A 164 -1.53 -12.77 -3.81
C LYS A 164 -0.14 -12.50 -3.25
N ILE A 165 -0.03 -11.95 -2.03
CA ILE A 165 1.24 -11.43 -1.51
C ILE A 165 2.22 -12.56 -1.19
N ILE A 166 1.82 -13.54 -0.36
CA ILE A 166 2.71 -14.65 0.04
C ILE A 166 3.22 -15.46 -1.16
N PRO A 167 2.37 -15.89 -2.13
CA PRO A 167 2.85 -16.60 -3.30
C PRO A 167 3.82 -15.79 -4.15
N LEU A 168 3.55 -14.48 -4.32
CA LEU A 168 4.43 -13.60 -5.06
C LEU A 168 5.79 -13.42 -4.37
N VAL A 169 5.80 -13.15 -3.06
CA VAL A 169 7.04 -13.02 -2.29
C VAL A 169 7.88 -14.29 -2.38
N LYS A 170 7.29 -15.48 -2.19
CA LYS A 170 7.99 -16.77 -2.37
C LYS A 170 8.62 -16.91 -3.75
N LYS A 171 7.86 -16.58 -4.80
CA LYS A 171 8.36 -16.61 -6.18
C LYS A 171 9.56 -15.69 -6.38
N LEU A 172 9.49 -14.46 -5.87
CA LEU A 172 10.58 -13.47 -6.01
C LEU A 172 11.81 -13.83 -5.16
N GLN A 173 11.60 -14.44 -4.00
CA GLN A 173 12.71 -14.92 -3.15
C GLN A 173 13.50 -16.06 -3.79
N ALA A 174 12.83 -16.90 -4.60
CA ALA A 174 13.43 -18.03 -5.30
C ALA A 174 14.22 -17.62 -6.57
N GLN A 175 14.10 -16.39 -7.05
CA GLN A 175 14.86 -15.83 -8.16
C GLN A 175 16.22 -15.28 -7.67
#